data_44c1d6b84f842352aef3bac79680b25e
#
_entry.id   44c1d6b84f842352aef3bac79680b25e
#
_cell.length_a   1.000
_cell.length_b   1.000
_cell.length_c   1.000
_cell.angle_alpha   90.00
_cell.angle_beta   90.00
_cell.angle_gamma   90.00
#
_symmetry.space_group_name_H-M   'P 1'
#
loop_
_entity.id
_entity.type
_entity.pdbx_description
1 polymer ?
#
loop_
_entity_poly.entity_id
_entity_poly.type
_entity_poly.pdbx_seq_one_letter_code
_entity_poly.pdbx_strand_id
1 'polypeptide(L)'
;IGENRLLPITIRERLSIIPDEDLSLLGYDPKTARPEWFVLQALPVPPVTVRPSIILETGIRSEDDLTHKLVDIIRVNQRLKESKEAGTPPLIVQDLVDLLQYHVTTYFDNEVSGIPQAHHRSGRPLKTLTQRLKGKEGRFRGSLSGKRVDFSSRTVISPDPNLDLSEVGVPETVAKKLTIPE
;
A
#
# COMPACT_ATOMS: atom_id res chain seq x y z
N ILE A 1 11.95 20.18 -30.91
CA ILE A 1 11.96 20.23 -29.42
C ILE A 1 12.06 18.79 -29.01
N GLY A 2 13.27 18.34 -28.56
CA GLY A 2 13.47 16.95 -28.13
C GLY A 2 12.67 16.65 -26.87
N GLU A 3 12.02 15.49 -26.83
CA GLU A 3 11.36 14.95 -25.63
C GLU A 3 12.44 14.54 -24.62
N ASN A 4 12.78 15.41 -23.71
CA ASN A 4 13.68 15.07 -22.61
C ASN A 4 12.84 14.56 -21.43
N ARG A 5 13.09 13.31 -21.02
CA ARG A 5 12.52 12.74 -19.80
C ARG A 5 12.95 13.59 -18.60
N LEU A 6 12.00 14.13 -17.87
CA LEU A 6 12.26 14.88 -16.64
C LEU A 6 12.51 13.89 -15.47
N LEU A 7 13.61 14.09 -14.78
CA LEU A 7 13.90 13.38 -13.54
C LEU A 7 13.07 13.98 -12.39
N PRO A 8 12.75 13.18 -11.35
CA PRO A 8 12.00 13.67 -10.19
C PRO A 8 12.63 14.91 -9.51
N ILE A 9 13.96 14.97 -9.47
CA ILE A 9 14.67 16.13 -8.92
C ILE A 9 14.41 17.41 -9.72
N THR A 10 14.44 17.31 -11.04
CA THR A 10 14.17 18.45 -11.95
C THR A 10 12.70 18.90 -11.85
N ILE A 11 11.78 17.94 -11.70
CA ILE A 11 10.35 18.25 -11.47
C ILE A 11 10.21 19.02 -10.16
N ARG A 12 10.84 18.55 -9.09
CA ARG A 12 10.79 19.19 -7.78
C ARG A 12 11.35 20.63 -7.83
N GLU A 13 12.51 20.81 -8.48
CA GLU A 13 13.11 22.15 -8.69
C GLU A 13 12.16 23.09 -9.44
N ARG A 14 11.51 22.62 -10.50
CA ARG A 14 10.54 23.43 -11.23
C ARG A 14 9.31 23.80 -10.39
N LEU A 15 8.82 22.86 -9.59
CA LEU A 15 7.67 23.11 -8.71
C LEU A 15 8.02 24.08 -7.57
N SER A 16 9.27 24.09 -7.09
CA SER A 16 9.71 25.00 -6.03
C SER A 16 9.83 26.48 -6.47
N ILE A 17 9.92 26.72 -7.78
CA ILE A 17 10.04 28.07 -8.35
C ILE A 17 8.66 28.78 -8.43
N ILE A 18 7.55 28.03 -8.33
CA ILE A 18 6.22 28.59 -8.42
C ILE A 18 5.98 29.58 -7.28
N PRO A 19 5.62 30.85 -7.56
CA PRO A 19 5.39 31.87 -6.54
C PRO A 19 4.12 31.57 -5.73
N ASP A 20 4.10 32.04 -4.48
CA ASP A 20 3.01 31.79 -3.54
C ASP A 20 1.66 32.35 -4.01
N GLU A 21 1.68 33.45 -4.80
CA GLU A 21 0.48 34.06 -5.39
C GLU A 21 -0.20 33.08 -6.37
N ASP A 22 0.59 32.45 -7.25
CA ASP A 22 0.10 31.48 -8.23
C ASP A 22 -0.40 30.19 -7.53
N LEU A 23 0.26 29.77 -6.46
CA LEU A 23 -0.16 28.60 -5.66
C LEU A 23 -1.55 28.81 -5.07
N SER A 24 -1.82 30.00 -4.57
CA SER A 24 -3.14 30.35 -4.03
C SER A 24 -4.23 30.30 -5.10
N LEU A 25 -3.94 30.72 -6.33
CA LEU A 25 -4.86 30.62 -7.46
C LEU A 25 -5.14 29.17 -7.87
N LEU A 26 -4.15 28.28 -7.71
CA LEU A 26 -4.28 26.84 -7.96
C LEU A 26 -4.97 26.08 -6.81
N GLY A 27 -5.36 26.75 -5.74
CA GLY A 27 -6.05 26.18 -4.60
C GLY A 27 -5.11 25.53 -3.56
N TYR A 28 -3.81 25.80 -3.62
CA TYR A 28 -2.86 25.40 -2.58
C TYR A 28 -2.65 26.50 -1.56
N ASP A 29 -2.55 26.12 -0.29
CA ASP A 29 -2.05 27.01 0.76
C ASP A 29 -0.52 26.87 0.86
N PRO A 30 0.27 27.91 0.51
CA PRO A 30 1.73 27.85 0.51
C PRO A 30 2.36 27.46 1.86
N LYS A 31 1.65 27.67 2.97
CA LYS A 31 2.12 27.34 4.32
C LYS A 31 1.95 25.85 4.67
N THR A 32 0.91 25.22 4.14
CA THR A 32 0.53 23.85 4.52
C THR A 32 0.70 22.83 3.41
N ALA A 33 0.69 23.25 2.15
CA ALA A 33 0.76 22.34 1.01
C ALA A 33 1.47 22.99 -0.19
N ARG A 34 2.76 22.76 -0.34
CA ARG A 34 3.51 23.18 -1.52
C ARG A 34 3.65 22.02 -2.52
N PRO A 35 3.55 22.29 -3.83
CA PRO A 35 3.60 21.24 -4.85
C PRO A 35 4.91 20.46 -4.92
N GLU A 36 6.05 21.08 -4.60
CA GLU A 36 7.34 20.39 -4.53
C GLU A 36 7.39 19.29 -3.46
N TRP A 37 6.50 19.32 -2.47
CA TRP A 37 6.42 18.27 -1.44
C TRP A 37 5.82 16.97 -1.93
N PHE A 38 5.12 16.97 -3.07
CA PHE A 38 4.66 15.73 -3.72
C PHE A 38 5.80 14.87 -4.25
N VAL A 39 6.98 15.48 -4.46
CA VAL A 39 8.20 14.76 -4.79
C VAL A 39 8.95 14.45 -3.50
N LEU A 40 8.82 13.23 -3.01
CA LEU A 40 9.36 12.81 -1.73
C LEU A 40 10.90 12.83 -1.72
N GLN A 41 11.48 13.34 -0.65
CA GLN A 41 12.91 13.26 -0.35
C GLN A 41 13.23 12.18 0.70
N ALA A 42 12.24 11.82 1.51
CA ALA A 42 12.32 10.78 2.50
C ALA A 42 11.14 9.81 2.31
N LEU A 43 11.42 8.52 2.36
CA LEU A 43 10.41 7.49 2.23
C LEU A 43 9.76 7.23 3.60
N PRO A 44 8.43 7.35 3.74
CA PRO A 44 7.74 6.96 4.97
C PRO A 44 7.78 5.43 5.13
N VAL A 45 8.30 4.99 6.27
CA VAL A 45 8.39 3.56 6.61
C VAL A 45 7.33 3.23 7.66
N PRO A 46 6.37 2.34 7.37
CA PRO A 46 5.35 1.95 8.32
C PRO A 46 5.96 1.15 9.48
N PRO A 47 5.36 1.22 10.68
CA PRO A 47 5.81 0.44 11.84
C PRO A 47 5.67 -1.06 11.58
N VAL A 48 6.37 -1.87 12.38
CA VAL A 48 6.38 -3.33 12.23
C VAL A 48 5.00 -3.97 12.42
N THR A 49 4.10 -3.33 13.13
CA THR A 49 2.71 -3.77 13.31
C THR A 49 1.90 -3.77 12.01
N VAL A 50 2.23 -2.90 11.06
CA VAL A 50 1.61 -2.84 9.72
C VAL A 50 2.15 -3.93 8.79
N ARG A 51 3.35 -4.41 9.04
CA ARG A 51 4.07 -5.42 8.24
C ARG A 51 4.63 -6.54 9.12
N PRO A 52 3.78 -7.26 9.87
CA PRO A 52 4.23 -8.29 10.79
C PRO A 52 4.89 -9.45 10.06
N SER A 53 5.90 -10.04 10.65
CA SER A 53 6.44 -11.32 10.20
C SER A 53 5.69 -12.47 10.88
N ILE A 54 5.38 -13.50 10.10
CA ILE A 54 4.63 -14.68 10.53
C ILE A 54 5.56 -15.87 10.56
N ILE A 55 5.51 -16.65 11.65
CA ILE A 55 6.18 -17.94 11.73
C ILE A 55 5.19 -18.99 11.23
N LEU A 56 5.57 -19.69 10.15
CA LEU A 56 4.79 -20.79 9.60
C LEU A 56 4.90 -22.03 10.50
N GLU A 57 3.96 -22.96 10.39
CA GLU A 57 3.99 -24.25 11.11
C GLU A 57 5.29 -25.04 10.92
N THR A 58 5.96 -24.82 9.78
CA THR A 58 7.29 -25.38 9.46
C THR A 58 8.45 -24.72 10.22
N GLY A 59 8.19 -23.72 11.08
CA GLY A 59 9.21 -22.95 11.78
C GLY A 59 9.92 -21.89 10.89
N ILE A 60 9.57 -21.79 9.61
CA ILE A 60 10.13 -20.80 8.69
C ILE A 60 9.44 -19.46 8.92
N ARG A 61 10.23 -18.39 9.06
CA ARG A 61 9.74 -17.03 9.16
C ARG A 61 9.40 -16.48 7.79
N SER A 62 8.16 -16.08 7.59
CA SER A 62 7.68 -15.39 6.39
C SER A 62 7.56 -13.90 6.67
N GLU A 63 8.23 -13.11 5.85
CA GLU A 63 8.18 -11.65 5.93
C GLU A 63 7.06 -11.10 5.04
N ASP A 64 6.53 -9.94 5.43
CA ASP A 64 5.50 -9.22 4.69
C ASP A 64 6.03 -8.65 3.36
N ASP A 65 5.15 -8.53 2.36
CA ASP A 65 5.49 -7.99 1.03
C ASP A 65 6.09 -6.58 1.10
N LEU A 66 5.60 -5.73 2.02
CA LEU A 66 6.16 -4.39 2.23
C LEU A 66 7.60 -4.45 2.76
N THR A 67 7.91 -5.42 3.63
CA THR A 67 9.27 -5.60 4.14
C THR A 67 10.22 -6.00 3.03
N HIS A 68 9.82 -6.89 2.12
CA HIS A 68 10.62 -7.24 0.94
C HIS A 68 10.91 -6.02 0.07
N LYS A 69 9.91 -5.20 -0.22
CA LYS A 69 10.09 -3.97 -1.01
C LYS A 69 11.00 -2.95 -0.32
N LEU A 70 10.88 -2.78 1.00
CA LEU A 70 11.76 -1.88 1.75
C LEU A 70 13.22 -2.36 1.74
N VAL A 71 13.45 -3.67 1.83
CA VAL A 71 14.80 -4.24 1.71
C VAL A 71 15.39 -3.98 0.33
N ASP A 72 14.59 -4.14 -0.74
CA ASP A 72 15.05 -3.85 -2.10
C ASP A 72 15.41 -2.36 -2.27
N ILE A 73 14.57 -1.46 -1.75
CA ILE A 73 14.83 -0.01 -1.77
C ILE A 73 16.12 0.33 -1.04
N ILE A 74 16.35 -0.22 0.15
CA ILE A 74 17.57 0.04 0.93
C ILE A 74 18.81 -0.46 0.18
N ARG A 75 18.76 -1.67 -0.39
CA ARG A 75 19.88 -2.26 -1.14
C ARG A 75 20.24 -1.42 -2.37
N VAL A 76 19.25 -1.01 -3.14
CA VAL A 76 19.50 -0.19 -4.35
C VAL A 76 19.98 1.20 -3.95
N ASN A 77 19.42 1.80 -2.91
CA ASN A 77 19.85 3.10 -2.41
C ASN A 77 21.30 3.09 -1.91
N GLN A 78 21.70 2.05 -1.18
CA GLN A 78 23.08 1.90 -0.74
C GLN A 78 24.03 1.73 -1.93
N ARG A 79 23.68 0.87 -2.90
CA ARG A 79 24.45 0.69 -4.13
C ARG A 79 24.58 1.98 -4.94
N LEU A 80 23.50 2.77 -5.01
CA LEU A 80 23.51 4.09 -5.65
C LEU A 80 24.47 5.06 -4.95
N LYS A 81 24.45 5.07 -3.62
CA LYS A 81 25.37 5.89 -2.82
C LYS A 81 26.84 5.50 -3.09
N GLU A 82 27.17 4.23 -2.98
CA GLU A 82 28.51 3.70 -3.25
C GLU A 82 28.97 4.02 -4.68
N SER A 83 28.08 3.87 -5.68
CA SER A 83 28.41 4.20 -7.07
C SER A 83 28.70 5.70 -7.28
N LYS A 84 27.97 6.58 -6.61
CA LYS A 84 28.23 8.02 -6.67
C LYS A 84 29.57 8.38 -6.00
N GLU A 85 29.87 7.80 -4.85
CA GLU A 85 31.13 8.02 -4.12
C GLU A 85 32.35 7.47 -4.88
N ALA A 86 32.18 6.37 -5.59
CA ALA A 86 33.24 5.75 -6.43
C ALA A 86 33.46 6.45 -7.78
N GLY A 87 32.69 7.48 -8.12
CA GLY A 87 32.81 8.17 -9.40
C GLY A 87 32.43 7.31 -10.62
N THR A 88 31.49 6.40 -10.45
CA THR A 88 31.00 5.51 -11.52
C THR A 88 30.45 6.31 -12.70
N PRO A 89 30.54 5.80 -13.97
CA PRO A 89 30.02 6.49 -15.14
C PRO A 89 28.56 6.90 -14.99
N PRO A 90 28.16 8.09 -15.47
CA PRO A 90 26.81 8.64 -15.28
C PRO A 90 25.68 7.73 -15.77
N LEU A 91 25.90 6.93 -16.81
CA LEU A 91 24.91 5.99 -17.33
C LEU A 91 24.52 4.93 -16.29
N ILE A 92 25.50 4.34 -15.60
CA ILE A 92 25.26 3.32 -14.56
C ILE A 92 24.55 3.95 -13.36
N VAL A 93 24.95 5.18 -12.99
CA VAL A 93 24.26 5.91 -11.91
C VAL A 93 22.79 6.17 -12.28
N GLN A 94 22.52 6.51 -13.55
CA GLN A 94 21.16 6.71 -14.04
C GLN A 94 20.33 5.43 -13.99
N ASP A 95 20.88 4.30 -14.39
CA ASP A 95 20.19 3.00 -14.31
C ASP A 95 19.83 2.66 -12.86
N LEU A 96 20.70 2.95 -11.89
CA LEU A 96 20.43 2.76 -10.47
C LEU A 96 19.36 3.70 -9.94
N VAL A 97 19.32 4.94 -10.43
CA VAL A 97 18.24 5.91 -10.10
C VAL A 97 16.90 5.40 -10.63
N ASP A 98 16.87 4.93 -11.87
CA ASP A 98 15.65 4.39 -12.49
C ASP A 98 15.17 3.13 -11.77
N LEU A 99 16.08 2.25 -11.36
CA LEU A 99 15.76 1.07 -10.57
C LEU A 99 15.23 1.44 -9.18
N LEU A 100 15.82 2.42 -8.52
CA LEU A 100 15.33 2.94 -7.24
C LEU A 100 13.92 3.53 -7.39
N GLN A 101 13.69 4.33 -8.43
CA GLN A 101 12.39 4.88 -8.75
C GLN A 101 11.34 3.79 -8.99
N TYR A 102 11.70 2.73 -9.71
CA TYR A 102 10.83 1.55 -9.90
C TYR A 102 10.44 0.91 -8.57
N HIS A 103 11.40 0.69 -7.66
CA HIS A 103 11.11 0.08 -6.37
C HIS A 103 10.24 0.98 -5.49
N VAL A 104 10.47 2.29 -5.49
CA VAL A 104 9.64 3.26 -4.75
C VAL A 104 8.23 3.31 -5.33
N THR A 105 8.09 3.38 -6.65
CA THR A 105 6.78 3.40 -7.31
C THR A 105 5.98 2.14 -6.98
N THR A 106 6.58 0.96 -7.14
CA THR A 106 5.93 -0.32 -6.84
C THR A 106 5.73 -0.58 -5.34
N TYR A 107 6.40 0.15 -4.46
CA TYR A 107 6.11 0.14 -3.03
C TYR A 107 4.79 0.86 -2.71
N PHE A 108 4.50 1.97 -3.38
CA PHE A 108 3.23 2.68 -3.23
C PHE A 108 2.11 1.99 -4.01
N ASP A 109 2.32 1.71 -5.28
CA ASP A 109 1.34 1.06 -6.15
C ASP A 109 2.01 0.06 -7.10
N ASN A 110 1.66 -1.21 -6.97
CA ASN A 110 2.18 -2.29 -7.81
C ASN A 110 1.36 -2.53 -9.09
N GLU A 111 0.36 -1.70 -9.38
CA GLU A 111 -0.52 -1.83 -10.55
C GLU A 111 -0.51 -0.57 -11.43
N VAL A 112 0.58 0.19 -11.39
CA VAL A 112 0.74 1.38 -12.25
C VAL A 112 0.85 0.95 -13.70
N SER A 113 0.02 1.59 -14.57
CA SER A 113 0.05 1.34 -16.01
C SER A 113 1.42 1.64 -16.61
N GLY A 114 1.91 0.77 -17.47
CA GLY A 114 3.21 0.92 -18.15
C GLY A 114 4.43 0.55 -17.30
N ILE A 115 4.26 0.11 -16.06
CA ILE A 115 5.34 -0.36 -15.19
C ILE A 115 5.14 -1.85 -14.90
N PRO A 116 6.16 -2.71 -15.06
CA PRO A 116 6.04 -4.13 -14.76
C PRO A 116 5.79 -4.34 -13.26
N GLN A 117 4.85 -5.23 -12.96
CA GLN A 117 4.52 -5.57 -11.58
C GLN A 117 5.66 -6.29 -10.88
N ALA A 118 5.89 -5.96 -9.62
CA ALA A 118 6.79 -6.71 -8.76
C ALA A 118 6.10 -7.98 -8.24
N HIS A 119 6.79 -9.11 -8.33
CA HIS A 119 6.27 -10.42 -7.95
C HIS A 119 7.08 -11.05 -6.82
N HIS A 120 6.41 -11.85 -6.01
CA HIS A 120 7.06 -12.73 -5.04
C HIS A 120 7.74 -13.90 -5.79
N ARG A 121 8.65 -14.63 -5.12
CA ARG A 121 9.30 -15.83 -5.68
C ARG A 121 8.32 -16.91 -6.16
N SER A 122 7.11 -16.93 -5.60
CA SER A 122 6.03 -17.84 -6.01
C SER A 122 5.27 -17.38 -7.27
N GLY A 123 5.66 -16.27 -7.89
CA GLY A 123 5.00 -15.72 -9.07
C GLY A 123 3.77 -14.86 -8.79
N ARG A 124 3.27 -14.78 -7.54
CA ARG A 124 2.14 -13.89 -7.21
C ARG A 124 2.60 -12.43 -7.18
N PRO A 125 1.77 -11.46 -7.63
CA PRO A 125 2.07 -10.05 -7.49
C PRO A 125 2.15 -9.64 -6.01
N LEU A 126 3.08 -8.74 -5.68
CA LEU A 126 3.20 -8.22 -4.33
C LEU A 126 2.03 -7.29 -4.00
N LYS A 127 1.50 -7.43 -2.78
CA LYS A 127 0.41 -6.58 -2.25
C LYS A 127 1.02 -5.42 -1.47
N THR A 128 1.13 -4.28 -2.15
CA THR A 128 1.76 -3.07 -1.59
C THR A 128 0.72 -2.07 -1.06
N LEU A 129 1.08 -0.84 -0.75
CA LEU A 129 0.22 0.08 0.00
C LEU A 129 -1.15 0.31 -0.67
N THR A 130 -1.17 0.67 -1.96
CA THR A 130 -2.42 0.92 -2.68
C THR A 130 -3.30 -0.31 -2.72
N GLN A 131 -2.72 -1.50 -2.96
CA GLN A 131 -3.45 -2.77 -3.01
C GLN A 131 -4.05 -3.17 -1.65
N ARG A 132 -3.51 -2.66 -0.54
CA ARG A 132 -4.05 -2.86 0.81
C ARG A 132 -5.24 -1.95 1.12
N LEU A 133 -5.30 -0.79 0.45
CA LEU A 133 -6.34 0.22 0.69
C LEU A 133 -7.53 0.06 -0.25
N LYS A 134 -7.26 -0.24 -1.54
CA LYS A 134 -8.29 -0.31 -2.59
C LYS A 134 -9.04 -1.63 -2.62
N GLY A 135 -10.19 -1.60 -3.28
CA GLY A 135 -10.99 -2.79 -3.58
C GLY A 135 -11.90 -3.25 -2.45
N LYS A 136 -12.66 -4.33 -2.72
CA LYS A 136 -13.65 -4.90 -1.81
C LYS A 136 -13.03 -5.43 -0.51
N GLU A 137 -11.85 -6.02 -0.60
CA GLU A 137 -11.11 -6.60 0.53
C GLU A 137 -10.09 -5.63 1.11
N GLY A 138 -10.00 -4.42 0.54
CA GLY A 138 -9.13 -3.36 1.03
C GLY A 138 -9.58 -2.80 2.37
N ARG A 139 -8.71 -1.98 2.98
CA ARG A 139 -8.93 -1.46 4.32
C ARG A 139 -10.22 -0.63 4.43
N PHE A 140 -10.51 0.20 3.43
CA PHE A 140 -11.71 1.04 3.48
C PHE A 140 -13.00 0.23 3.43
N ARG A 141 -13.20 -0.60 2.42
CA ARG A 141 -14.43 -1.38 2.26
C ARG A 141 -14.49 -2.62 3.15
N GLY A 142 -13.38 -3.27 3.39
CA GLY A 142 -13.31 -4.55 4.10
C GLY A 142 -13.12 -4.46 5.61
N SER A 143 -12.75 -3.28 6.14
CA SER A 143 -12.46 -3.11 7.58
C SER A 143 -13.07 -1.87 8.20
N LEU A 144 -13.20 -0.76 7.47
CA LEU A 144 -13.72 0.51 8.01
C LEU A 144 -15.21 0.70 7.73
N SER A 145 -15.65 0.55 6.47
CA SER A 145 -17.08 0.67 6.10
C SER A 145 -17.88 -0.56 6.51
N GLY A 146 -17.28 -1.73 6.50
CA GLY A 146 -17.88 -2.98 6.95
C GLY A 146 -16.85 -3.81 7.70
N LYS A 147 -17.23 -4.42 8.80
CA LYS A 147 -16.37 -5.27 9.62
C LYS A 147 -17.15 -6.46 10.19
N ARG A 148 -16.43 -7.49 10.63
CA ARG A 148 -17.02 -8.59 11.36
C ARG A 148 -17.47 -8.08 12.73
N VAL A 149 -18.68 -8.44 13.12
CA VAL A 149 -19.29 -8.00 14.39
C VAL A 149 -19.55 -9.20 15.28
N ASP A 150 -19.47 -8.96 16.59
CA ASP A 150 -19.84 -9.94 17.62
C ASP A 150 -21.37 -10.06 17.73
N PHE A 151 -21.85 -10.98 18.53
CA PHE A 151 -23.28 -11.25 18.78
C PHE A 151 -24.08 -11.57 17.52
N SER A 152 -23.46 -12.17 16.53
CA SER A 152 -24.07 -12.54 15.25
C SER A 152 -23.82 -14.01 14.91
N SER A 153 -24.74 -14.61 14.19
CA SER A 153 -24.62 -15.97 13.68
C SER A 153 -25.15 -16.09 12.27
N ARG A 154 -24.75 -17.15 11.58
CA ARG A 154 -25.22 -17.47 10.24
C ARG A 154 -25.37 -18.98 10.10
N THR A 155 -26.50 -19.40 9.53
CA THR A 155 -26.75 -20.80 9.18
C THR A 155 -27.62 -20.91 7.95
N VAL A 156 -27.79 -22.12 7.45
CA VAL A 156 -28.73 -22.43 6.37
C VAL A 156 -30.16 -22.27 6.87
N ILE A 157 -31.01 -21.68 6.07
CA ILE A 157 -32.44 -21.56 6.34
C ILE A 157 -33.20 -22.63 5.55
N SER A 158 -34.26 -23.17 6.17
CA SER A 158 -35.22 -24.07 5.51
C SER A 158 -36.64 -23.66 5.90
N PRO A 159 -37.65 -23.90 5.06
CA PRO A 159 -39.02 -23.57 5.37
C PRO A 159 -39.57 -24.48 6.48
N ASP A 160 -40.39 -23.92 7.37
CA ASP A 160 -41.16 -24.67 8.36
C ASP A 160 -42.62 -24.18 8.32
N PRO A 161 -43.59 -25.06 7.97
CA PRO A 161 -44.99 -24.68 7.89
C PRO A 161 -45.68 -24.43 9.24
N ASN A 162 -45.02 -24.75 10.36
CA ASN A 162 -45.59 -24.56 11.69
C ASN A 162 -45.23 -23.18 12.29
N LEU A 163 -44.39 -22.39 11.62
CA LEU A 163 -44.00 -21.06 12.04
C LEU A 163 -44.86 -19.98 11.40
N ASP A 164 -45.22 -18.96 12.14
CA ASP A 164 -45.88 -17.77 11.60
C ASP A 164 -44.88 -16.91 10.80
N LEU A 165 -45.40 -15.98 9.99
CA LEU A 165 -44.59 -15.09 9.13
C LEU A 165 -43.63 -14.18 9.93
N SER A 166 -43.95 -13.94 11.19
CA SER A 166 -43.14 -13.11 12.10
C SER A 166 -42.17 -13.92 12.99
N GLU A 167 -42.17 -15.24 12.85
CA GLU A 167 -41.35 -16.13 13.69
C GLU A 167 -40.12 -16.66 12.95
N VAL A 168 -39.05 -16.88 13.66
CA VAL A 168 -37.81 -17.47 13.18
C VAL A 168 -37.34 -18.57 14.12
N GLY A 169 -37.23 -19.78 13.59
CA GLY A 169 -36.68 -20.92 14.31
C GLY A 169 -35.17 -20.83 14.41
N VAL A 170 -34.62 -20.77 15.62
CA VAL A 170 -33.18 -20.72 15.86
C VAL A 170 -32.68 -22.07 16.32
N PRO A 171 -31.62 -22.67 15.70
CA PRO A 171 -31.04 -23.93 16.16
C PRO A 171 -30.58 -23.86 17.63
N GLU A 172 -30.91 -24.85 18.42
CA GLU A 172 -30.58 -24.91 19.87
C GLU A 172 -29.07 -24.74 20.12
N THR A 173 -28.22 -25.28 19.25
CA THR A 173 -26.78 -25.18 19.35
C THR A 173 -26.28 -23.74 19.15
N VAL A 174 -26.96 -22.96 18.31
CA VAL A 174 -26.67 -21.54 18.09
C VAL A 174 -27.18 -20.73 19.28
N ALA A 175 -28.40 -21.00 19.73
CA ALA A 175 -29.00 -20.30 20.87
C ALA A 175 -28.19 -20.47 22.17
N LYS A 176 -27.57 -21.63 22.39
CA LYS A 176 -26.70 -21.90 23.57
C LYS A 176 -25.33 -21.19 23.48
N LYS A 177 -24.85 -20.82 22.29
CA LYS A 177 -23.53 -20.21 22.10
C LYS A 177 -23.61 -18.71 21.87
N LEU A 178 -24.71 -18.21 21.34
CA LEU A 178 -24.89 -16.81 21.04
C LEU A 178 -25.12 -16.05 22.35
N THR A 179 -24.25 -15.07 22.59
CA THR A 179 -24.37 -14.18 23.75
C THR A 179 -25.10 -12.90 23.37
N ILE A 180 -25.76 -12.29 24.34
CA ILE A 180 -26.45 -10.99 24.19
C ILE A 180 -25.63 -9.96 24.97
N PRO A 181 -25.37 -8.77 24.42
CA PRO A 181 -24.70 -7.71 25.18
C PRO A 181 -25.64 -7.22 26.29
N GLU A 182 -25.09 -7.06 27.50
CA GLU A 182 -25.77 -6.44 28.65
C GLU A 182 -25.64 -4.92 28.60
#